data_34ae66f1d3dfff75a267796953594052
#
_entry.id   34ae66f1d3dfff75a267796953594052
#
_cell.length_a   1.000
_cell.length_b   1.000
_cell.length_c   1.000
_cell.angle_alpha   90.00
_cell.angle_beta   90.00
_cell.angle_gamma   90.00
#
_symmetry.space_group_name_H-M   'P 1'
#
loop_
_entity.id
_entity.type
_entity.pdbx_description
1 polymer ?
#
loop_
_entity_poly.entity_id
_entity_poly.type
_entity_poly.pdbx_seq_one_letter_code
_entity_poly.pdbx_strand_id
1 'polypeptide(L)'
;MHIRVAVIGGGSWGTTVAHLAAHNAPTTLWARREDTCEEINSQHTNSRYLQGYELHHELRADADLRSVVENADVVVMGVPSHSYRSTLEEVAGHIRAWVPVVSLTKGLEQGTRARM
;
A
#
# COMPACT_ATOMS: atom_id res chain seq x y z
N MET A 1 21.52 -5.01 -3.79
CA MET A 1 20.23 -5.70 -3.87
C MET A 1 19.12 -4.80 -3.37
N HIS A 2 18.04 -4.72 -4.10
CA HIS A 2 16.91 -3.87 -3.73
C HIS A 2 15.70 -4.71 -3.39
N ILE A 3 15.13 -4.43 -2.23
CA ILE A 3 13.88 -5.04 -1.83
C ILE A 3 12.74 -4.15 -2.34
N ARG A 4 11.82 -4.74 -3.08
CA ARG A 4 10.68 -4.00 -3.63
C ARG A 4 9.50 -4.12 -2.69
N VAL A 5 8.97 -2.98 -2.29
CA VAL A 5 7.87 -2.90 -1.34
C VAL A 5 6.59 -2.56 -2.07
N ALA A 6 5.54 -3.33 -1.82
CA ALA A 6 4.20 -3.02 -2.32
C ALA A 6 3.34 -2.66 -1.12
N VAL A 7 2.73 -1.48 -1.15
CA VAL A 7 1.82 -1.05 -0.09
C VAL A 7 0.42 -1.04 -0.69
N ILE A 8 -0.49 -1.76 -0.07
CA ILE A 8 -1.84 -1.96 -0.59
C ILE A 8 -2.81 -1.09 0.19
N GLY A 9 -3.32 -0.05 -0.48
CA GLY A 9 -4.29 0.85 0.13
C GLY A 9 -3.83 2.29 0.12
N GLY A 10 -4.57 3.15 -0.60
CA GLY A 10 -4.21 4.55 -0.79
C GLY A 10 -4.80 5.52 0.21
N GLY A 11 -5.24 5.04 1.37
CA GLY A 11 -5.70 5.92 2.43
C GLY A 11 -4.53 6.58 3.15
N SER A 12 -4.81 7.31 4.24
CA SER A 12 -3.76 8.07 4.88
C SER A 12 -2.66 7.19 5.48
N TRP A 13 -3.02 6.07 6.13
CA TRP A 13 -2.02 5.16 6.69
C TRP A 13 -1.16 4.53 5.60
N GLY A 14 -1.80 3.98 4.57
CA GLY A 14 -1.06 3.32 3.50
C GLY A 14 -0.14 4.29 2.78
N THR A 15 -0.63 5.49 2.51
CA THR A 15 0.17 6.49 1.82
C THR A 15 1.37 6.93 2.67
N THR A 16 1.16 7.10 3.98
CA THR A 16 2.24 7.49 4.87
C THR A 16 3.32 6.41 4.93
N VAL A 17 2.91 5.15 5.07
CA VAL A 17 3.88 4.05 5.13
C VAL A 17 4.63 3.94 3.81
N ALA A 18 3.92 4.09 2.68
CA ALA A 18 4.57 4.03 1.38
C ALA A 18 5.60 5.14 1.21
N HIS A 19 5.25 6.34 1.66
CA HIS A 19 6.17 7.47 1.61
C HIS A 19 7.46 7.18 2.42
N LEU A 20 7.28 6.64 3.62
CA LEU A 20 8.44 6.32 4.47
C LEU A 20 9.27 5.20 3.87
N ALA A 21 8.61 4.18 3.33
CA ALA A 21 9.33 3.05 2.72
C ALA A 21 10.13 3.50 1.51
N ALA A 22 9.62 4.46 0.76
CA ALA A 22 10.27 4.92 -0.46
C ALA A 22 11.62 5.57 -0.20
N HIS A 23 11.86 6.03 1.04
CA HIS A 23 13.17 6.60 1.40
C HIS A 23 14.26 5.52 1.41
N ASN A 24 13.87 4.26 1.57
CA ASN A 24 14.86 3.20 1.74
C ASN A 24 14.78 2.10 0.69
N ALA A 25 13.68 2.04 -0.07
CA ALA A 25 13.48 0.95 -1.02
C ALA A 25 12.53 1.39 -2.13
N PRO A 26 12.65 0.79 -3.32
CA PRO A 26 11.64 1.02 -4.37
C PRO A 26 10.28 0.61 -3.85
N THR A 27 9.32 1.52 -3.89
CA THR A 27 8.01 1.30 -3.29
C THR A 27 6.93 1.69 -4.29
N THR A 28 5.92 0.83 -4.40
CA THR A 28 4.74 1.10 -5.20
C THR A 28 3.51 0.99 -4.31
N LEU A 29 2.65 1.99 -4.38
CA LEU A 29 1.41 2.03 -3.63
C LEU A 29 0.27 1.62 -4.56
N TRP A 30 -0.54 0.66 -4.13
CA TRP A 30 -1.77 0.36 -4.85
C TRP A 30 -2.88 1.20 -4.28
N ALA A 31 -3.52 1.98 -5.14
CA ALA A 31 -4.71 2.75 -4.79
C ALA A 31 -5.80 2.37 -5.77
N ARG A 32 -7.01 2.22 -5.25
CA ARG A 32 -8.13 1.79 -6.08
C ARG A 32 -8.49 2.84 -7.14
N ARG A 33 -8.31 4.12 -6.81
CA ARG A 33 -8.72 5.21 -7.69
C ARG A 33 -7.56 5.60 -8.60
N GLU A 34 -7.84 5.64 -9.90
CA GLU A 34 -6.81 6.02 -10.86
C GLU A 34 -6.41 7.47 -10.72
N ASP A 35 -7.35 8.35 -10.35
CA ASP A 35 -7.01 9.76 -10.17
C ASP A 35 -6.05 9.97 -8.99
N THR A 36 -6.17 9.16 -7.94
CA THR A 36 -5.22 9.21 -6.83
C THR A 36 -3.83 8.77 -7.30
N CYS A 37 -3.77 7.70 -8.08
CA CYS A 37 -2.49 7.21 -8.60
C CYS A 37 -1.83 8.27 -9.49
N GLU A 38 -2.62 8.89 -10.34
CA GLU A 38 -2.09 9.90 -11.24
C GLU A 38 -1.55 11.10 -10.47
N GLU A 39 -2.26 11.52 -9.44
CA GLU A 39 -1.80 12.63 -8.62
C GLU A 39 -0.48 12.29 -7.94
N ILE A 40 -0.36 11.10 -7.38
CA ILE A 40 0.88 10.69 -6.72
C ILE A 40 2.04 10.65 -7.71
N ASN A 41 1.81 10.09 -8.89
CA ASN A 41 2.88 9.93 -9.87
C ASN A 41 3.32 11.25 -10.49
N SER A 42 2.40 12.18 -10.69
CA SER A 42 2.73 13.43 -11.39
C SER A 42 3.01 14.59 -10.44
N GLN A 43 2.35 14.65 -9.29
CA GLN A 43 2.46 15.78 -8.39
C GLN A 43 3.07 15.41 -7.04
N HIS A 44 3.22 14.13 -6.75
CA HIS A 44 3.81 13.64 -5.51
C HIS A 44 2.99 14.07 -4.30
N THR A 45 1.68 14.03 -4.44
CA THR A 45 0.75 14.37 -3.36
C THR A 45 -0.43 13.40 -3.39
N ASN A 46 -1.11 13.31 -2.25
CA ASN A 46 -2.38 12.59 -2.15
C ASN A 46 -3.35 13.49 -1.40
N SER A 47 -3.94 14.42 -2.13
CA SER A 47 -4.73 15.48 -1.51
C SER A 47 -6.00 14.98 -0.83
N ARG A 48 -6.51 13.82 -1.26
CA ARG A 48 -7.71 13.24 -0.66
C ARG A 48 -7.48 12.81 0.78
N TYR A 49 -6.30 12.26 1.06
CA TYR A 49 -6.03 11.64 2.36
C TYR A 49 -4.89 12.29 3.14
N LEU A 50 -3.96 12.96 2.48
CA LEU A 50 -2.84 13.62 3.14
C LEU A 50 -2.64 15.01 2.56
N GLN A 51 -3.64 15.84 2.76
CA GLN A 51 -3.63 17.19 2.20
C GLN A 51 -2.46 17.98 2.74
N GLY A 52 -1.72 18.61 1.84
CA GLY A 52 -0.64 19.49 2.24
C GLY A 52 0.71 18.82 2.45
N TYR A 53 0.80 17.51 2.23
CA TYR A 53 2.06 16.81 2.39
C TYR A 53 2.64 16.43 1.03
N GLU A 54 3.94 16.62 0.88
CA GLU A 54 4.63 16.20 -0.32
C GLU A 54 5.21 14.80 -0.09
N LEU A 55 4.91 13.88 -1.01
CA LEU A 55 5.38 12.49 -0.92
C LEU A 55 6.74 12.35 -1.58
N HIS A 56 7.43 11.27 -1.24
CA HIS A 56 8.73 10.99 -1.84
C HIS A 56 8.60 10.91 -3.35
N HIS A 57 9.51 11.55 -4.07
CA HIS A 57 9.38 11.69 -5.51
C HIS A 57 9.55 10.38 -6.27
N GLU A 58 10.15 9.38 -5.64
CA GLU A 58 10.32 8.07 -6.27
C GLU A 58 9.21 7.10 -5.95
N LEU A 59 8.28 7.49 -5.07
CA LEU A 59 7.11 6.67 -4.79
C LEU A 59 6.22 6.63 -6.03
N ARG A 60 5.82 5.43 -6.41
CA ARG A 60 4.92 5.24 -7.54
C ARG A 60 3.60 4.68 -7.04
N ALA A 61 2.55 4.94 -7.79
CA ALA A 61 1.23 4.41 -7.47
C ALA A 61 0.62 3.80 -8.72
N ASP A 62 -0.19 2.76 -8.52
CA ASP A 62 -0.79 2.02 -9.61
C ASP A 62 -2.12 1.47 -9.13
N ALA A 63 -3.13 1.53 -9.96
CA ALA A 63 -4.46 1.01 -9.66
C ALA A 63 -4.59 -0.47 -10.01
N ASP A 64 -3.59 -1.04 -10.68
CA ASP A 64 -3.60 -2.46 -11.06
C ASP A 64 -2.90 -3.26 -9.96
N LEU A 65 -3.69 -3.94 -9.14
CA LEU A 65 -3.18 -4.68 -8.00
C LEU A 65 -2.16 -5.73 -8.41
N ARG A 66 -2.42 -6.43 -9.51
CA ARG A 66 -1.52 -7.46 -9.98
C ARG A 66 -0.13 -6.89 -10.28
N SER A 67 -0.08 -5.77 -10.99
CA SER A 67 1.20 -5.14 -11.33
C SER A 67 1.97 -4.74 -10.08
N VAL A 68 1.24 -4.30 -9.05
CA VAL A 68 1.89 -3.83 -7.83
C VAL A 68 2.53 -4.99 -7.07
N VAL A 69 1.84 -6.13 -6.99
CA VAL A 69 2.29 -7.20 -6.08
C VAL A 69 3.11 -8.29 -6.73
N GLU A 70 3.02 -8.47 -8.04
CA GLU A 70 3.65 -9.65 -8.64
C GLU A 70 5.17 -9.64 -8.53
N ASN A 71 5.78 -8.48 -8.46
CA ASN A 71 7.24 -8.36 -8.32
C ASN A 71 7.67 -7.88 -6.94
N ALA A 72 6.75 -7.83 -6.00
CA ALA A 72 7.08 -7.34 -4.66
C ALA A 72 7.85 -8.37 -3.86
N ASP A 73 8.75 -7.89 -3.04
CA ASP A 73 9.49 -8.72 -2.09
C ASP A 73 8.87 -8.68 -0.71
N VAL A 74 8.08 -7.65 -0.43
CA VAL A 74 7.28 -7.56 0.79
C VAL A 74 6.01 -6.79 0.46
N VAL A 75 4.90 -7.22 1.05
CA VAL A 75 3.60 -6.59 0.84
C VAL A 75 3.09 -6.06 2.18
N VAL A 76 2.71 -4.79 2.21
CA VAL A 76 2.14 -4.15 3.39
C VAL A 76 0.67 -3.87 3.13
N MET A 77 -0.21 -4.42 3.98
CA MET A 77 -1.65 -4.27 3.81
C MET A 77 -2.16 -3.12 4.65
N GLY A 78 -2.60 -2.06 3.98
CA GLY A 78 -3.12 -0.87 4.65
C GLY A 78 -4.55 -0.53 4.27
N VAL A 79 -5.33 -1.53 3.88
CA VAL A 79 -6.73 -1.30 3.51
C VAL A 79 -7.62 -1.36 4.76
N PRO A 80 -8.80 -0.71 4.70
CA PRO A 80 -9.74 -0.78 5.83
C PRO A 80 -10.17 -2.21 6.12
N SER A 81 -10.53 -2.48 7.38
CA SER A 81 -10.86 -3.83 7.80
C SER A 81 -12.02 -4.44 7.01
N HIS A 82 -12.98 -3.62 6.59
CA HIS A 82 -14.13 -4.15 5.85
C HIS A 82 -13.75 -4.63 4.45
N SER A 83 -12.62 -4.18 3.91
CA SER A 83 -12.13 -4.62 2.60
C SER A 83 -10.96 -5.57 2.70
N TYR A 84 -10.48 -5.83 3.91
CA TYR A 84 -9.21 -6.51 4.11
C TYR A 84 -9.20 -7.90 3.51
N ARG A 85 -10.22 -8.71 3.86
CA ARG A 85 -10.25 -10.10 3.43
C ARG A 85 -10.29 -10.24 1.91
N SER A 86 -11.17 -9.49 1.26
CA SER A 86 -11.28 -9.59 -0.19
C SER A 86 -10.03 -9.12 -0.90
N THR A 87 -9.41 -8.05 -0.39
CA THR A 87 -8.18 -7.55 -0.98
C THR A 87 -7.05 -8.53 -0.75
N LEU A 88 -6.96 -9.12 0.44
CA LEU A 88 -5.93 -10.10 0.74
C LEU A 88 -6.05 -11.32 -0.18
N GLU A 89 -7.26 -11.75 -0.47
CA GLU A 89 -7.47 -12.88 -1.37
C GLU A 89 -6.97 -12.56 -2.77
N GLU A 90 -7.20 -11.34 -3.25
CA GLU A 90 -6.67 -10.95 -4.54
C GLU A 90 -5.15 -10.89 -4.52
N VAL A 91 -4.58 -10.32 -3.47
CA VAL A 91 -3.12 -10.26 -3.34
C VAL A 91 -2.53 -11.66 -3.35
N ALA A 92 -3.15 -12.58 -2.60
CA ALA A 92 -2.63 -13.94 -2.50
C ALA A 92 -2.60 -14.65 -3.85
N GLY A 93 -3.47 -14.25 -4.78
CA GLY A 93 -3.49 -14.85 -6.11
C GLY A 93 -2.37 -14.39 -7.02
N HIS A 94 -1.64 -13.37 -6.65
CA HIS A 94 -0.62 -12.76 -7.52
C HIS A 94 0.76 -12.70 -6.90
N ILE A 95 0.90 -12.86 -5.58
CA ILE A 95 2.22 -12.77 -4.96
C ILE A 95 2.93 -14.11 -5.02
N ARG A 96 4.25 -14.04 -4.96
CA ARG A 96 5.06 -15.26 -4.87
C ARG A 96 4.89 -15.87 -3.49
N ALA A 97 5.01 -17.22 -3.41
CA ALA A 97 4.61 -17.93 -2.21
C ALA A 97 5.38 -17.55 -0.95
N TRP A 98 6.61 -17.08 -1.10
CA TRP A 98 7.47 -16.80 0.04
C TRP A 98 7.49 -15.33 0.45
N VAL A 99 6.65 -14.49 -0.16
CA VAL A 99 6.65 -13.06 0.14
C VAL A 99 5.92 -12.79 1.46
N PRO A 100 6.55 -12.11 2.41
CA PRO A 100 5.86 -11.78 3.65
C PRO A 100 4.82 -10.70 3.44
N VAL A 101 3.73 -10.82 4.18
CA VAL A 101 2.63 -9.86 4.15
C VAL A 101 2.49 -9.26 5.55
N VAL A 102 2.66 -7.95 5.65
CA VAL A 102 2.57 -7.22 6.91
C VAL A 102 1.24 -6.47 6.94
N SER A 103 0.51 -6.59 8.03
CA SER A 103 -0.80 -5.97 8.14
C SER A 103 -0.78 -4.75 9.05
N LEU A 104 -1.18 -3.61 8.52
CA LEU A 104 -1.41 -2.41 9.31
C LEU A 104 -2.84 -2.41 9.87
N THR A 105 -3.72 -3.12 9.19
CA THR A 105 -5.14 -3.12 9.55
C THR A 105 -5.39 -3.81 10.87
N LYS A 106 -4.52 -4.74 11.24
CA LYS A 106 -4.69 -5.50 12.47
C LYS A 106 -4.81 -4.61 13.70
N GLY A 107 -4.05 -3.53 13.74
CA GLY A 107 -4.13 -2.62 14.87
C GLY A 107 -5.51 -2.01 15.03
N LEU A 108 -6.19 -1.78 13.91
CA LEU A 108 -7.54 -1.23 13.94
C LEU A 108 -8.54 -2.24 14.43
N GLU A 109 -8.36 -3.50 14.05
CA GLU A 109 -9.28 -4.54 14.46
C GLU A 109 -9.19 -4.87 15.93
N GLN A 110 -8.01 -4.71 16.50
CA GLN A 110 -7.83 -4.99 17.89
C GLN A 110 -8.64 -4.07 18.79
N GLY A 111 -8.98 -2.92 18.28
CA GLY A 111 -9.86 -2.06 19.01
C GLY A 111 -11.22 -2.64 19.25
N THR A 112 -11.55 -3.67 18.52
CA THR A 112 -12.84 -4.34 18.66
C THR A 112 -12.75 -5.60 19.48
N ARG A 113 -11.58 -6.32 19.81
CA ARG A 113 -11.46 -7.51 20.47
C ARG A 113 -10.35 -8.21 20.75
N ALA A 114 -10.06 -8.22 20.67
CA ALA A 114 -9.22 -8.74 20.76
C ALA A 114 -8.40 -9.47 20.38
N ARG A 115 -8.12 -9.66 20.19
CA ARG A 115 -7.35 -10.24 19.84
C ARG A 115 -6.87 -10.79 19.67
N MET A 116 -6.78 -10.85 19.50
CA MET A 116 -6.26 -11.43 19.21
C MET A 116 -5.82 -11.90 19.31
#